data_9dc6d0a12c8b5d223791e70e8ab2f7ad
#
_entry.id   9dc6d0a12c8b5d223791e70e8ab2f7ad
#
_cell.length_a   1.000
_cell.length_b   1.000
_cell.length_c   1.000
_cell.angle_alpha   90.00
_cell.angle_beta   90.00
_cell.angle_gamma   90.00
#
_symmetry.space_group_name_H-M   'P 1'
#
loop_
_entity.id
_entity.type
_entity.pdbx_description
1 polymer ?
#
loop_
_entity_poly.entity_id
_entity_poly.type
_entity_poly.pdbx_seq_one_letter_code
_entity_poly.pdbx_strand_id
1 'polypeptide(L)'
;MKTVSAAIFLCLCAIAVTAQAQSAPKCPSLPAASNLQWQEQATGDLLVCRASTRDGREVMSLMLTGNDPDLRFPRALRQEKDSFAGEELYWYLPDLGGQEPPGFADRRVSVVKIDKNRYAQLALYPGDSEERAGLQQMIRSMNLNPAAVAAGR
;
A
#
# COMPACT_ATOMS: atom_id res chain seq x y z
N MET A 1 -45.67 38.27 -53.49
CA MET A 1 -44.74 37.13 -53.38
C MET A 1 -43.92 37.35 -52.14
N LYS A 2 -44.17 36.57 -51.10
CA LYS A 2 -43.51 36.67 -49.79
C LYS A 2 -42.60 35.51 -49.65
N THR A 3 -41.26 35.76 -49.64
CA THR A 3 -40.25 34.80 -49.38
C THR A 3 -40.01 34.74 -47.87
N VAL A 4 -40.25 33.54 -47.29
CA VAL A 4 -39.97 33.23 -45.87
C VAL A 4 -38.62 32.57 -45.80
N SER A 5 -37.60 33.26 -45.22
CA SER A 5 -36.31 32.69 -44.89
C SER A 5 -36.39 31.99 -43.54
N ALA A 6 -36.23 30.67 -43.56
CA ALA A 6 -36.12 29.87 -42.34
C ALA A 6 -34.65 29.85 -41.93
N ALA A 7 -34.32 30.46 -40.78
CA ALA A 7 -33.03 30.37 -40.16
C ALA A 7 -32.97 29.09 -39.27
N ILE A 8 -32.14 28.13 -39.65
CA ILE A 8 -31.89 26.92 -38.87
C ILE A 8 -30.75 27.23 -37.87
N PHE A 9 -31.11 27.34 -36.59
CA PHE A 9 -30.13 27.45 -35.49
C PHE A 9 -29.61 26.06 -35.16
N LEU A 10 -28.39 25.77 -35.58
CA LEU A 10 -27.65 24.56 -35.11
C LEU A 10 -27.10 24.85 -33.72
N CYS A 11 -27.71 24.26 -32.70
CA CYS A 11 -27.21 24.29 -31.34
C CYS A 11 -26.12 23.20 -31.20
N LEU A 12 -24.83 23.59 -31.29
CA LEU A 12 -23.72 22.70 -30.95
C LEU A 12 -23.64 22.60 -29.42
N CYS A 13 -24.15 21.50 -28.85
CA CYS A 13 -23.87 21.12 -27.48
C CYS A 13 -22.43 20.58 -27.37
N ALA A 14 -21.51 21.41 -26.95
CA ALA A 14 -20.18 20.98 -26.58
C ALA A 14 -20.25 20.17 -25.27
N ILE A 15 -20.17 18.85 -25.37
CA ILE A 15 -20.05 17.96 -24.22
C ILE A 15 -18.60 18.09 -23.70
N ALA A 16 -18.41 18.89 -22.66
CA ALA A 16 -17.14 18.94 -21.94
C ALA A 16 -16.96 17.62 -21.18
N VAL A 17 -16.15 16.70 -21.73
CA VAL A 17 -15.69 15.52 -21.03
C VAL A 17 -14.66 15.97 -20.01
N THR A 18 -15.08 16.12 -18.75
CA THR A 18 -14.16 16.33 -17.64
C THR A 18 -13.41 15.02 -17.41
N ALA A 19 -12.20 14.93 -17.95
CA ALA A 19 -11.27 13.87 -17.59
C ALA A 19 -10.97 14.03 -16.09
N GLN A 20 -11.55 13.18 -15.25
CA GLN A 20 -11.16 13.07 -13.85
C GLN A 20 -9.72 12.50 -13.84
N ALA A 21 -8.76 13.34 -13.56
CA ALA A 21 -7.39 12.91 -13.29
C ALA A 21 -7.44 12.00 -12.07
N GLN A 22 -7.38 10.68 -12.29
CA GLN A 22 -7.20 9.71 -11.22
C GLN A 22 -5.83 10.00 -10.61
N SER A 23 -5.81 10.46 -9.35
CA SER A 23 -4.57 10.65 -8.62
C SER A 23 -3.82 9.32 -8.56
N ALA A 24 -2.55 9.32 -8.92
CA ALA A 24 -1.70 8.14 -8.82
C ALA A 24 -1.74 7.57 -7.39
N PRO A 25 -1.70 6.25 -7.23
CA PRO A 25 -1.65 5.62 -5.92
C PRO A 25 -0.42 6.12 -5.16
N LYS A 26 -0.59 6.38 -3.87
CA LYS A 26 0.47 6.88 -2.99
C LYS A 26 0.58 6.05 -1.73
N CYS A 27 1.80 5.94 -1.22
CA CYS A 27 2.05 5.30 0.06
C CYS A 27 1.32 6.01 1.21
N PRO A 28 0.90 5.30 2.25
CA PRO A 28 0.26 5.89 3.41
C PRO A 28 1.19 6.88 4.11
N SER A 29 0.64 7.88 4.80
CA SER A 29 1.45 8.86 5.51
C SER A 29 2.27 8.21 6.62
N LEU A 30 3.56 8.55 6.69
CA LEU A 30 4.41 8.21 7.82
C LEU A 30 4.26 9.28 8.92
N PRO A 31 4.28 8.90 10.20
CA PRO A 31 4.35 9.88 11.29
C PRO A 31 5.62 10.74 11.17
N ALA A 32 5.49 12.05 11.29
CA ALA A 32 6.64 12.97 11.19
C ALA A 32 7.76 12.66 12.19
N ALA A 33 7.39 12.16 13.38
CA ALA A 33 8.33 11.76 14.42
C ALA A 33 9.13 10.50 14.10
N SER A 34 8.73 9.72 13.08
CA SER A 34 9.42 8.47 12.72
C SER A 34 10.78 8.70 12.09
N ASN A 35 11.03 9.88 11.50
CA ASN A 35 12.22 10.21 10.72
C ASN A 35 12.46 9.24 9.53
N LEU A 36 11.41 8.54 9.09
CA LEU A 36 11.44 7.64 7.94
C LEU A 36 11.01 8.37 6.67
N GLN A 37 11.46 7.87 5.53
CA GLN A 37 11.08 8.36 4.21
C GLN A 37 10.64 7.20 3.34
N TRP A 38 9.55 7.41 2.58
CA TRP A 38 9.12 6.46 1.56
C TRP A 38 9.92 6.63 0.27
N GLN A 39 10.31 5.49 -0.29
CA GLN A 39 10.55 5.34 -1.71
C GLN A 39 9.34 4.66 -2.30
N GLU A 40 8.66 5.33 -3.23
CA GLU A 40 7.44 4.86 -3.86
C GLU A 40 7.72 4.38 -5.28
N GLN A 41 7.17 3.23 -5.62
CA GLN A 41 7.18 2.71 -6.98
C GLN A 41 5.80 2.17 -7.32
N ALA A 42 5.15 2.75 -8.32
CA ALA A 42 3.87 2.29 -8.83
C ALA A 42 4.03 1.72 -10.24
N THR A 43 3.42 0.56 -10.49
CA THR A 43 3.42 -0.10 -11.80
C THR A 43 2.12 -0.87 -11.97
N GLY A 44 1.23 -0.39 -12.83
CA GLY A 44 -0.11 -0.96 -13.00
C GLY A 44 -0.93 -0.89 -11.72
N ASP A 45 -1.36 -2.05 -11.22
CA ASP A 45 -2.11 -2.22 -9.97
C ASP A 45 -1.23 -2.46 -8.74
N LEU A 46 0.09 -2.40 -8.92
CA LEU A 46 1.07 -2.62 -7.87
C LEU A 46 1.65 -1.28 -7.38
N LEU A 47 1.58 -1.05 -6.08
CA LEU A 47 2.27 0.03 -5.39
C LEU A 47 3.23 -0.56 -4.36
N VAL A 48 4.51 -0.25 -4.49
CA VAL A 48 5.56 -0.64 -3.54
C VAL A 48 6.05 0.58 -2.79
N CYS A 49 6.01 0.51 -1.47
CA CYS A 49 6.44 1.53 -0.53
C CYS A 49 7.58 0.95 0.31
N ARG A 50 8.80 1.48 0.19
CA ARG A 50 9.94 1.12 1.05
C ARG A 50 10.26 2.26 1.99
N ALA A 51 10.15 2.04 3.29
CA ALA A 51 10.52 3.04 4.29
C ALA A 51 11.97 2.84 4.71
N SER A 52 12.74 3.90 4.61
CA SER A 52 14.15 3.92 5.00
C SER A 52 14.43 5.02 6.02
N THR A 53 15.42 4.77 6.85
CA THR A 53 16.03 5.76 7.74
C THR A 53 16.83 6.79 6.94
N ARG A 54 17.25 7.88 7.57
CA ARG A 54 18.03 8.94 6.91
C ARG A 54 19.39 8.47 6.37
N ASP A 55 19.97 7.45 6.98
CA ASP A 55 21.21 6.80 6.52
C ASP A 55 20.98 5.74 5.44
N GLY A 56 19.73 5.59 4.98
CA GLY A 56 19.37 4.73 3.84
C GLY A 56 19.09 3.27 4.18
N ARG A 57 19.05 2.88 5.47
CA ARG A 57 18.69 1.53 5.87
C ARG A 57 17.18 1.31 5.71
N GLU A 58 16.77 0.35 4.91
CA GLU A 58 15.38 -0.06 4.79
C GLU A 58 14.93 -0.76 6.08
N VAL A 59 13.80 -0.32 6.62
CA VAL A 59 13.23 -0.85 7.88
C VAL A 59 11.86 -1.47 7.68
N MET A 60 11.16 -1.11 6.62
CA MET A 60 9.82 -1.60 6.34
C MET A 60 9.52 -1.56 4.84
N SER A 61 8.80 -2.55 4.37
CA SER A 61 8.22 -2.58 3.04
C SER A 61 6.72 -2.84 3.12
N LEU A 62 5.95 -2.08 2.36
CA LEU A 62 4.52 -2.27 2.14
C LEU A 62 4.27 -2.39 0.64
N MET A 63 3.64 -3.47 0.22
CA MET A 63 3.22 -3.68 -1.15
C MET A 63 1.71 -3.80 -1.20
N LEU A 64 1.06 -2.94 -1.99
CA LEU A 64 -0.38 -2.98 -2.24
C LEU A 64 -0.63 -3.51 -3.65
N THR A 65 -1.52 -4.49 -3.78
CA THR A 65 -1.84 -5.13 -5.06
C THR A 65 -3.32 -5.50 -5.15
N GLY A 66 -3.86 -5.48 -6.37
CA GLY A 66 -5.21 -5.97 -6.69
C GLY A 66 -5.31 -7.50 -6.79
N ASN A 67 -4.18 -8.19 -6.89
CA ASN A 67 -4.12 -9.63 -7.03
C ASN A 67 -3.75 -10.32 -5.72
N ASP A 68 -4.40 -11.46 -5.43
CA ASP A 68 -3.99 -12.31 -4.30
C ASP A 68 -2.55 -12.80 -4.55
N PRO A 69 -1.61 -12.46 -3.66
CA PRO A 69 -0.21 -12.87 -3.83
C PRO A 69 -0.01 -14.38 -3.61
N ASP A 70 -1.04 -15.11 -3.21
CA ASP A 70 -1.03 -16.56 -2.88
C ASP A 70 0.09 -16.99 -1.93
N LEU A 71 0.53 -16.09 -1.07
CA LEU A 71 1.55 -16.37 -0.06
C LEU A 71 0.94 -17.13 1.11
N ARG A 72 1.51 -18.28 1.43
CA ARG A 72 1.12 -19.14 2.56
C ARG A 72 2.26 -19.20 3.56
N PHE A 73 2.01 -18.75 4.77
CA PHE A 73 3.00 -18.80 5.84
C PHE A 73 2.78 -20.03 6.71
N PRO A 74 3.83 -20.84 6.96
CA PRO A 74 3.76 -21.98 7.86
C PRO A 74 3.31 -21.55 9.26
N ARG A 75 2.37 -22.29 9.85
CA ARG A 75 1.88 -22.00 11.21
C ARG A 75 2.99 -21.99 12.25
N ALA A 76 4.02 -22.82 12.06
CA ALA A 76 5.19 -22.88 12.94
C ALA A 76 5.98 -21.56 13.01
N LEU A 77 5.89 -20.71 11.97
CA LEU A 77 6.58 -19.42 11.92
C LEU A 77 5.72 -18.27 12.43
N ARG A 78 4.46 -18.54 12.86
CA ARG A 78 3.54 -17.52 13.37
C ARG A 78 4.06 -16.92 14.67
N GLN A 79 3.98 -15.62 14.75
CA GLN A 79 4.38 -14.80 15.88
C GLN A 79 3.16 -14.07 16.47
N GLU A 80 3.20 -12.77 16.53
CA GLU A 80 2.19 -11.94 17.17
C GLU A 80 0.95 -11.76 16.28
N LYS A 81 -0.20 -11.57 16.93
CA LYS A 81 -1.42 -11.06 16.31
C LYS A 81 -1.39 -9.54 16.30
N ASP A 82 -1.87 -8.93 15.21
CA ASP A 82 -1.86 -7.48 15.04
C ASP A 82 -3.00 -7.04 14.10
N SER A 83 -2.97 -5.77 13.65
CA SER A 83 -3.92 -5.23 12.69
C SER A 83 -3.28 -4.22 11.73
N PHE A 84 -3.84 -4.12 10.52
CA PHE A 84 -3.47 -3.12 9.52
C PHE A 84 -4.72 -2.68 8.76
N ALA A 85 -4.91 -1.37 8.62
CA ALA A 85 -6.06 -0.78 7.92
C ALA A 85 -7.43 -1.29 8.43
N GLY A 86 -7.53 -1.61 9.72
CA GLY A 86 -8.74 -2.15 10.35
C GLY A 86 -8.91 -3.66 10.21
N GLU A 87 -8.07 -4.34 9.46
CA GLU A 87 -8.10 -5.78 9.28
C GLU A 87 -7.13 -6.50 10.23
N GLU A 88 -7.52 -7.67 10.71
CA GLU A 88 -6.69 -8.51 11.56
C GLU A 88 -5.59 -9.20 10.73
N LEU A 89 -4.37 -9.28 11.28
CA LEU A 89 -3.27 -10.02 10.70
C LEU A 89 -2.50 -10.80 11.77
N TYR A 90 -1.67 -11.74 11.30
CA TYR A 90 -0.62 -12.37 12.09
C TYR A 90 0.73 -12.05 11.46
N TRP A 91 1.69 -11.73 12.30
CA TRP A 91 3.08 -11.65 11.89
C TRP A 91 3.70 -13.04 11.85
N TYR A 92 4.62 -13.23 10.93
CA TYR A 92 5.39 -14.47 10.76
C TYR A 92 6.87 -14.14 10.65
N LEU A 93 7.72 -15.06 11.08
CA LEU A 93 9.11 -15.04 10.64
C LEU A 93 9.18 -15.36 9.15
N PRO A 94 10.06 -14.68 8.37
CA PRO A 94 10.27 -15.06 6.98
C PRO A 94 10.86 -16.48 6.89
N ASP A 95 10.40 -17.27 5.92
CA ASP A 95 10.99 -18.57 5.64
C ASP A 95 12.19 -18.38 4.71
N LEU A 96 13.39 -18.52 5.25
CA LEU A 96 14.66 -18.39 4.51
C LEU A 96 15.37 -19.74 4.31
N GLY A 97 14.62 -20.86 4.39
CA GLY A 97 15.19 -22.20 4.18
C GLY A 97 16.27 -22.59 5.18
N GLY A 98 16.15 -22.16 6.44
CA GLY A 98 17.08 -22.47 7.52
C GLY A 98 18.29 -21.53 7.61
N GLN A 99 18.35 -20.48 6.79
CA GLN A 99 19.36 -19.42 6.91
C GLN A 99 18.84 -18.31 7.81
N GLU A 100 19.47 -18.08 8.93
CA GLU A 100 19.10 -17.05 9.89
C GLU A 100 20.19 -15.96 9.95
N PRO A 101 20.09 -14.91 9.11
CA PRO A 101 21.03 -13.80 9.16
C PRO A 101 20.89 -13.02 10.48
N PRO A 102 21.90 -12.22 10.87
CA PRO A 102 21.80 -11.35 12.04
C PRO A 102 20.50 -10.52 12.01
N GLY A 103 19.81 -10.43 13.17
CA GLY A 103 18.52 -9.74 13.30
C GLY A 103 17.33 -10.51 12.74
N PHE A 104 17.48 -11.75 12.29
CA PHE A 104 16.40 -12.57 11.75
C PHE A 104 15.23 -12.74 12.74
N ALA A 105 15.50 -12.96 14.01
CA ALA A 105 14.49 -13.17 15.05
C ALA A 105 13.51 -11.99 15.19
N ASP A 106 13.91 -10.78 14.79
CA ASP A 106 13.09 -9.58 14.84
C ASP A 106 12.37 -9.27 13.52
N ARG A 107 12.74 -9.92 12.42
CA ARG A 107 12.05 -9.73 11.13
C ARG A 107 10.63 -10.26 11.18
N ARG A 108 9.74 -9.56 10.48
CA ARG A 108 8.34 -9.93 10.38
C ARG A 108 7.84 -9.79 8.95
N VAL A 109 7.00 -10.72 8.55
CA VAL A 109 6.26 -10.66 7.27
C VAL A 109 4.79 -10.95 7.53
N SER A 110 3.93 -10.37 6.73
CA SER A 110 2.50 -10.65 6.75
C SER A 110 1.86 -10.38 5.40
N VAL A 111 0.71 -10.98 5.19
CA VAL A 111 -0.21 -10.65 4.10
C VAL A 111 -1.59 -10.46 4.71
N VAL A 112 -2.24 -9.38 4.33
CA VAL A 112 -3.60 -9.07 4.78
C VAL A 112 -4.47 -8.71 3.58
N LYS A 113 -5.69 -9.27 3.55
CA LYS A 113 -6.71 -8.87 2.60
C LYS A 113 -7.43 -7.65 3.16
N ILE A 114 -7.32 -6.52 2.48
CA ILE A 114 -7.90 -5.25 2.91
C ILE A 114 -9.34 -5.11 2.41
N ASP A 115 -9.62 -5.59 1.20
CA ASP A 115 -10.93 -5.53 0.57
C ASP A 115 -11.04 -6.59 -0.54
N LYS A 116 -12.16 -6.64 -1.25
CA LYS A 116 -12.54 -7.69 -2.21
C LYS A 116 -11.42 -8.10 -3.18
N ASN A 117 -10.68 -7.13 -3.73
CA ASN A 117 -9.57 -7.35 -4.64
C ASN A 117 -8.38 -6.46 -4.25
N ARG A 118 -8.03 -6.45 -2.97
CA ARG A 118 -6.91 -5.65 -2.47
C ARG A 118 -6.21 -6.36 -1.33
N TYR A 119 -4.92 -6.48 -1.50
CA TYR A 119 -4.04 -7.15 -0.57
C TYR A 119 -2.88 -6.24 -0.22
N ALA A 120 -2.44 -6.33 1.02
CA ALA A 120 -1.19 -5.74 1.47
C ALA A 120 -0.23 -6.84 1.88
N GLN A 121 0.99 -6.75 1.38
CA GLN A 121 2.12 -7.52 1.90
C GLN A 121 2.97 -6.56 2.74
N LEU A 122 3.31 -6.99 3.92
CA LEU A 122 4.08 -6.22 4.89
C LEU A 122 5.36 -6.97 5.21
N ALA A 123 6.48 -6.26 5.24
CA ALA A 123 7.74 -6.82 5.72
C ALA A 123 8.44 -5.79 6.61
N LEU A 124 8.98 -6.24 7.74
CA LEU A 124 9.74 -5.45 8.70
C LEU A 124 11.16 -5.96 8.80
N TYR A 125 12.12 -5.04 8.80
CA TYR A 125 13.56 -5.29 8.88
C TYR A 125 14.18 -4.49 10.03
N PRO A 126 13.70 -4.65 11.28
CA PRO A 126 14.21 -3.92 12.42
C PRO A 126 15.62 -4.36 12.77
N GLY A 127 16.37 -3.48 13.42
CA GLY A 127 17.70 -3.79 13.98
C GLY A 127 17.62 -4.54 15.31
N ASP A 128 16.51 -4.37 16.04
CA ASP A 128 16.27 -4.99 17.35
C ASP A 128 14.77 -5.08 17.66
N SER A 129 14.45 -5.62 18.83
CA SER A 129 13.06 -5.83 19.28
C SER A 129 12.32 -4.53 19.62
N GLU A 130 13.02 -3.47 20.04
CA GLU A 130 12.42 -2.18 20.34
C GLU A 130 11.99 -1.49 19.04
N GLU A 131 12.85 -1.44 18.04
CA GLU A 131 12.52 -0.91 16.71
C GLU A 131 11.38 -1.73 16.08
N ARG A 132 11.38 -3.06 16.22
CA ARG A 132 10.27 -3.92 15.77
C ARG A 132 8.95 -3.48 16.38
N ALA A 133 8.89 -3.31 17.71
CA ALA A 133 7.67 -2.89 18.40
C ALA A 133 7.19 -1.52 17.91
N GLY A 134 8.10 -0.56 17.70
CA GLY A 134 7.79 0.75 17.14
C GLY A 134 7.23 0.69 15.72
N LEU A 135 7.81 -0.13 14.85
CA LEU A 135 7.32 -0.34 13.48
C LEU A 135 5.93 -0.99 13.46
N GLN A 136 5.70 -1.99 14.30
CA GLN A 136 4.39 -2.62 14.44
C GLN A 136 3.33 -1.63 14.94
N GLN A 137 3.66 -0.78 15.92
CA GLN A 137 2.77 0.27 16.38
C GLN A 137 2.46 1.29 15.27
N MET A 138 3.46 1.66 14.48
CA MET A 138 3.28 2.55 13.34
C MET A 138 2.31 1.93 12.31
N ILE A 139 2.48 0.66 11.96
CA ILE A 139 1.61 -0.06 11.02
C ILE A 139 0.16 -0.07 11.51
N ARG A 140 -0.09 -0.33 12.79
CA ARG A 140 -1.44 -0.26 13.37
C ARG A 140 -2.09 1.11 13.20
N SER A 141 -1.32 2.18 13.24
CA SER A 141 -1.81 3.56 13.11
C SER A 141 -1.95 4.04 11.67
N MET A 142 -1.44 3.30 10.68
CA MET A 142 -1.50 3.70 9.29
C MET A 142 -2.92 3.63 8.74
N ASN A 143 -3.36 4.74 8.15
CA ASN A 143 -4.57 4.79 7.36
C ASN A 143 -4.21 4.70 5.88
N LEU A 144 -4.84 3.78 5.16
CA LEU A 144 -4.70 3.74 3.71
C LEU A 144 -5.40 4.96 3.10
N ASN A 145 -4.65 5.75 2.35
CA ASN A 145 -5.22 6.83 1.58
C ASN A 145 -6.21 6.23 0.54
N PRO A 146 -7.42 6.80 0.37
CA PRO A 146 -8.36 6.37 -0.68
C PRO A 146 -7.74 6.29 -2.08
N ALA A 147 -6.75 7.10 -2.39
CA ALA A 147 -6.01 7.04 -3.66
C ALA A 147 -5.12 5.79 -3.78
N ALA A 148 -4.46 5.35 -2.71
CA ALA A 148 -3.72 4.09 -2.68
C ALA A 148 -4.65 2.88 -2.81
N VAL A 149 -5.88 3.05 -2.35
CA VAL A 149 -6.96 2.07 -2.37
C VAL A 149 -7.61 1.95 -3.76
N ALA A 150 -7.55 2.99 -4.59
CA ALA A 150 -8.13 3.01 -5.94
C ALA A 150 -7.26 2.33 -7.01
N ALA A 151 -6.01 2.00 -6.73
CA ALA A 151 -5.07 1.37 -7.65
C ALA A 151 -5.44 -0.07 -8.08
N GLY A 152 -6.49 -0.65 -7.51
CA GLY A 152 -6.93 -2.02 -7.74
C GLY A 152 -8.31 -2.16 -8.40
N ARG A 153 -8.77 -1.17 -9.20
CA ARG A 153 -10.03 -1.26 -9.96
C ARG A 153 -9.78 -1.33 -11.44
#